data_3cb881e4d3b921b441fce0ca3e720249
#
_entry.id   3cb881e4d3b921b441fce0ca3e720249
#
_cell.length_a   1.000
_cell.length_b   1.000
_cell.length_c   1.000
_cell.angle_alpha   90.00
_cell.angle_beta   90.00
_cell.angle_gamma   90.00
#
_symmetry.space_group_name_H-M   'P 1'
#
loop_
_entity.id
_entity.type
_entity.pdbx_description
1 polymer ?
#
loop_
_entity_poly.entity_id
_entity_poly.type
_entity_poly.pdbx_seq_one_letter_code
_entity_poly.pdbx_strand_id
1 'polypeptide(L)'
;METLNLSGSSVRSESRIKSLFWPEIENGSDVDYLGAQGYWICALVAGASFGFLLLSRKPIIAVAVLLFYYLGGVGVRERSRYAAALVFAMYLLDTLLSPGVVRILFTALLLSNLRATWVASGWQPGSDISVLPPRLNETLFDKFRDMVPMWLWPKIRVFYYVFSIAFVLLAAFGVIMLLLGLGKVPA
;
A
#
# COMPACT_ATOMS: atom_id res chain seq x y z
N MET A 1 29.39 -32.87 -22.68
CA MET A 1 29.43 -32.30 -21.32
C MET A 1 29.08 -30.84 -21.44
N GLU A 2 27.77 -30.54 -21.36
CA GLU A 2 27.30 -29.16 -21.32
C GLU A 2 27.53 -28.63 -19.92
N THR A 3 28.44 -27.71 -19.79
CA THR A 3 28.61 -26.94 -18.56
C THR A 3 27.33 -26.12 -18.35
N LEU A 4 26.52 -26.51 -17.35
CA LEU A 4 25.43 -25.73 -16.84
C LEU A 4 25.97 -24.32 -16.53
N ASN A 5 25.61 -23.40 -17.42
CA ASN A 5 25.92 -21.99 -17.31
C ASN A 5 25.10 -21.43 -16.13
N LEU A 6 25.56 -21.63 -14.91
CA LEU A 6 25.08 -20.93 -13.71
C LEU A 6 25.59 -19.49 -13.74
N SER A 7 25.51 -18.87 -14.93
CA SER A 7 25.96 -17.51 -15.12
C SER A 7 24.87 -16.53 -14.68
N GLY A 8 25.21 -15.85 -13.62
CA GLY A 8 24.82 -14.47 -13.46
C GLY A 8 23.44 -14.22 -12.91
N SER A 9 23.16 -14.71 -11.71
CA SER A 9 22.40 -13.84 -10.80
C SER A 9 23.30 -12.63 -10.54
N SER A 10 23.16 -11.59 -11.37
CA SER A 10 23.78 -10.31 -11.07
C SER A 10 23.24 -9.88 -9.72
N VAL A 11 24.05 -10.07 -8.70
CA VAL A 11 23.76 -9.57 -7.36
C VAL A 11 23.53 -8.08 -7.54
N ARG A 12 22.27 -7.64 -7.36
CA ARG A 12 21.93 -6.22 -7.40
C ARG A 12 22.89 -5.49 -6.46
N SER A 13 23.70 -4.61 -7.00
CA SER A 13 24.64 -3.77 -6.24
C SER A 13 23.96 -2.64 -5.46
N GLU A 14 22.64 -2.70 -5.35
CA GLU A 14 21.86 -1.70 -4.63
C GLU A 14 22.10 -1.78 -3.11
N SER A 15 22.27 -0.62 -2.49
CA SER A 15 22.31 -0.55 -1.03
C SER A 15 20.97 -1.03 -0.46
N ARG A 16 20.97 -1.74 0.68
CA ARG A 16 19.76 -2.27 1.33
C ARG A 16 18.71 -1.19 1.61
N ILE A 17 19.15 0.04 1.91
CA ILE A 17 18.27 1.17 2.16
C ILE A 17 17.61 1.63 0.87
N LYS A 18 18.37 1.75 -0.23
CA LYS A 18 17.82 2.11 -1.55
C LYS A 18 16.79 1.08 -2.01
N SER A 19 17.09 -0.21 -1.88
CA SER A 19 16.19 -1.29 -2.26
C SER A 19 14.90 -1.35 -1.43
N LEU A 20 14.90 -0.80 -0.20
CA LEU A 20 13.71 -0.75 0.65
C LEU A 20 12.80 0.44 0.31
N PHE A 21 13.38 1.64 0.16
CA PHE A 21 12.60 2.87 0.00
C PHE A 21 12.40 3.31 -1.45
N TRP A 22 13.34 3.00 -2.34
CA TRP A 22 13.31 3.43 -3.74
C TRP A 22 13.97 2.43 -4.67
N PRO A 23 13.46 1.18 -4.72
CA PRO A 23 14.05 0.14 -5.56
C PRO A 23 13.93 0.47 -7.06
N GLU A 24 14.84 -0.06 -7.85
CA GLU A 24 14.71 -0.07 -9.29
C GLU A 24 13.61 -1.07 -9.68
N ILE A 25 12.70 -0.63 -10.55
CA ILE A 25 11.52 -1.39 -10.98
C ILE A 25 11.78 -1.81 -12.42
N GLU A 26 12.24 -3.04 -12.60
CA GLU A 26 12.61 -3.57 -13.90
C GLU A 26 11.63 -4.63 -14.40
N ASN A 27 10.92 -5.27 -13.50
CA ASN A 27 10.07 -6.41 -13.80
C ASN A 27 8.83 -6.51 -12.90
N GLY A 28 7.91 -7.40 -13.25
CA GLY A 28 6.67 -7.62 -12.52
C GLY A 28 6.87 -8.14 -11.09
N SER A 29 7.94 -8.90 -10.84
CA SER A 29 8.24 -9.38 -9.48
C SER A 29 8.61 -8.25 -8.52
N ASP A 30 9.23 -7.17 -9.03
CA ASP A 30 9.53 -5.98 -8.23
C ASP A 30 8.24 -5.24 -7.83
N VAL A 31 7.28 -5.18 -8.76
CA VAL A 31 5.97 -4.58 -8.49
C VAL A 31 5.18 -5.42 -7.48
N ASP A 32 5.22 -6.74 -7.60
CA ASP A 32 4.55 -7.64 -6.66
C ASP A 32 5.16 -7.55 -5.26
N TYR A 33 6.47 -7.46 -5.17
CA TYR A 33 7.15 -7.26 -3.90
C TYR A 33 6.71 -5.95 -3.22
N LEU A 34 6.71 -4.84 -3.99
CA LEU A 34 6.26 -3.55 -3.47
C LEU A 34 4.76 -3.56 -3.16
N GLY A 35 3.94 -4.24 -3.98
CA GLY A 35 2.52 -4.44 -3.72
C GLY A 35 2.25 -5.20 -2.42
N ALA A 36 3.02 -6.27 -2.16
CA ALA A 36 2.96 -7.02 -0.91
C ALA A 36 3.39 -6.16 0.29
N GLN A 37 4.46 -5.37 0.15
CA GLN A 37 4.90 -4.42 1.18
C GLN A 37 3.81 -3.39 1.50
N GLY A 38 3.21 -2.78 0.45
CA GLY A 38 2.12 -1.81 0.61
C GLY A 38 0.88 -2.42 1.27
N TYR A 39 0.52 -3.66 0.92
CA TYR A 39 -0.56 -4.40 1.57
C TYR A 39 -0.33 -4.55 3.08
N TRP A 40 0.86 -4.98 3.49
CA TRP A 40 1.16 -5.19 4.91
C TRP A 40 1.17 -3.90 5.70
N ILE A 41 1.68 -2.80 5.12
CA ILE A 41 1.59 -1.47 5.74
C ILE A 41 0.11 -1.10 5.95
N CYS A 42 -0.72 -1.25 4.93
CA CYS A 42 -2.16 -0.98 5.02
C CYS A 42 -2.86 -1.85 6.06
N ALA A 43 -2.55 -3.15 6.11
CA ALA A 43 -3.12 -4.08 7.09
C ALA A 43 -2.73 -3.71 8.54
N LEU A 44 -1.47 -3.31 8.73
CA LEU A 44 -0.95 -2.88 10.03
C LEU A 44 -1.62 -1.58 10.48
N VAL A 45 -1.72 -0.59 9.58
CA VAL A 45 -2.40 0.68 9.84
C VAL A 45 -3.89 0.45 10.12
N ALA A 46 -4.55 -0.41 9.34
CA ALA A 46 -5.95 -0.77 9.54
C ALA A 46 -6.20 -1.36 10.94
N GLY A 47 -5.40 -2.36 11.31
CA GLY A 47 -5.53 -3.03 12.61
C GLY A 47 -5.21 -2.12 13.80
N ALA A 48 -4.11 -1.36 13.73
CA ALA A 48 -3.71 -0.44 14.80
C ALA A 48 -4.74 0.69 14.98
N SER A 49 -5.19 1.30 13.88
CA SER A 49 -6.21 2.36 13.91
C SER A 49 -7.55 1.84 14.41
N PHE A 50 -7.95 0.65 13.98
CA PHE A 50 -9.17 0.00 14.45
C PHE A 50 -9.14 -0.21 15.95
N GLY A 51 -8.07 -0.80 16.49
CA GLY A 51 -7.93 -1.02 17.94
C GLY A 51 -7.95 0.29 18.73
N PHE A 52 -7.20 1.29 18.29
CA PHE A 52 -7.17 2.60 18.95
C PHE A 52 -8.54 3.30 18.95
N LEU A 53 -9.26 3.28 17.83
CA LEU A 53 -10.56 3.93 17.69
C LEU A 53 -11.66 3.19 18.48
N LEU A 54 -11.57 1.86 18.62
CA LEU A 54 -12.46 1.09 19.49
C LEU A 54 -12.26 1.48 20.96
N LEU A 55 -11.01 1.56 21.41
CA LEU A 55 -10.66 2.02 22.75
C LEU A 55 -11.16 3.45 23.02
N SER A 56 -11.13 4.28 21.99
CA SER A 56 -11.66 5.66 22.01
C SER A 56 -13.19 5.75 21.90
N ARG A 57 -13.90 4.62 21.95
CA ARG A 57 -15.38 4.51 21.85
C ARG A 57 -15.96 5.10 20.56
N LYS A 58 -15.23 4.98 19.44
CA LYS A 58 -15.66 5.45 18.12
C LYS A 58 -15.82 4.28 17.14
N PRO A 59 -16.73 3.31 17.38
CA PRO A 59 -16.78 2.06 16.61
C PRO A 59 -17.11 2.25 15.12
N ILE A 60 -17.97 3.20 14.78
CA ILE A 60 -18.35 3.48 13.37
C ILE A 60 -17.13 3.96 12.59
N ILE A 61 -16.36 4.90 13.15
CA ILE A 61 -15.14 5.40 12.50
C ILE A 61 -14.09 4.29 12.45
N ALA A 62 -13.98 3.46 13.50
CA ALA A 62 -13.07 2.32 13.51
C ALA A 62 -13.31 1.36 12.35
N VAL A 63 -14.57 0.98 12.12
CA VAL A 63 -14.94 0.10 11.00
C VAL A 63 -14.67 0.78 9.65
N ALA A 64 -15.00 2.06 9.50
CA ALA A 64 -14.76 2.80 8.27
C ALA A 64 -13.25 2.86 7.93
N VAL A 65 -12.41 3.16 8.90
CA VAL A 65 -10.94 3.21 8.74
C VAL A 65 -10.38 1.81 8.44
N LEU A 66 -10.87 0.78 9.14
CA LEU A 66 -10.50 -0.60 8.87
C LEU A 66 -10.81 -0.99 7.41
N LEU A 67 -12.03 -0.74 6.97
CA LEU A 67 -12.45 -1.05 5.60
C LEU A 67 -11.62 -0.27 4.58
N PHE A 68 -11.38 1.02 4.82
CA PHE A 68 -10.61 1.85 3.90
C PHE A 68 -9.19 1.32 3.69
N TYR A 69 -8.44 1.10 4.77
CA TYR A 69 -7.05 0.66 4.65
C TYR A 69 -6.92 -0.81 4.29
N TYR A 70 -7.76 -1.69 4.83
CA TYR A 70 -7.67 -3.12 4.52
C TYR A 70 -8.03 -3.41 3.05
N LEU A 71 -9.18 -2.91 2.58
CA LEU A 71 -9.58 -3.09 1.18
C LEU A 71 -8.67 -2.32 0.22
N GLY A 72 -8.19 -1.15 0.63
CA GLY A 72 -7.19 -0.39 -0.09
C GLY A 72 -5.89 -1.18 -0.25
N GLY A 73 -5.42 -1.82 0.81
CA GLY A 73 -4.26 -2.71 0.79
C GLY A 73 -4.44 -3.89 -0.17
N VAL A 74 -5.63 -4.51 -0.19
CA VAL A 74 -5.95 -5.55 -1.17
C VAL A 74 -5.84 -5.01 -2.59
N GLY A 75 -6.38 -3.81 -2.86
CA GLY A 75 -6.27 -3.16 -4.16
C GLY A 75 -4.84 -2.79 -4.56
N VAL A 76 -4.03 -2.37 -3.59
CA VAL A 76 -2.60 -2.10 -3.77
C VAL A 76 -1.86 -3.36 -4.21
N ARG A 77 -2.12 -4.48 -3.54
CA ARG A 77 -1.56 -5.79 -3.90
C ARG A 77 -1.96 -6.22 -5.31
N GLU A 78 -3.20 -5.96 -5.72
CA GLU A 78 -3.73 -6.26 -7.06
C GLU A 78 -3.29 -5.21 -8.11
N ARG A 79 -2.18 -4.52 -7.88
CA ARG A 79 -1.56 -3.52 -8.76
C ARG A 79 -2.51 -2.39 -9.18
N SER A 80 -3.54 -2.08 -8.38
CA SER A 80 -4.46 -1.00 -8.67
C SER A 80 -3.86 0.36 -8.36
N ARG A 81 -3.51 1.14 -9.38
CA ARG A 81 -2.97 2.49 -9.24
C ARG A 81 -3.90 3.45 -8.49
N TYR A 82 -5.21 3.31 -8.68
CA TYR A 82 -6.18 4.17 -8.00
C TYR A 82 -6.30 3.84 -6.51
N ALA A 83 -6.28 2.55 -6.15
CA ALA A 83 -6.24 2.16 -4.75
C ALA A 83 -4.96 2.63 -4.05
N ALA A 84 -3.81 2.47 -4.72
CA ALA A 84 -2.53 2.96 -4.21
C ALA A 84 -2.54 4.49 -4.01
N ALA A 85 -3.10 5.24 -4.98
CA ALA A 85 -3.20 6.69 -4.88
C ALA A 85 -4.11 7.15 -3.73
N LEU A 86 -5.28 6.52 -3.55
CA LEU A 86 -6.22 6.85 -2.48
C LEU A 86 -5.63 6.57 -1.10
N VAL A 87 -5.01 5.40 -0.92
CA VAL A 87 -4.34 5.03 0.34
C VAL A 87 -3.19 5.99 0.64
N PHE A 88 -2.34 6.25 -0.35
CA PHE A 88 -1.21 7.18 -0.18
C PHE A 88 -1.69 8.58 0.17
N ALA A 89 -2.68 9.14 -0.55
CA ALA A 89 -3.21 10.47 -0.31
C ALA A 89 -3.79 10.61 1.10
N MET A 90 -4.57 9.62 1.55
CA MET A 90 -5.15 9.64 2.89
C MET A 90 -4.09 9.51 3.98
N TYR A 91 -3.10 8.63 3.78
CA TYR A 91 -2.02 8.46 4.74
C TYR A 91 -1.08 9.67 4.80
N LEU A 92 -0.82 10.31 3.64
CA LEU A 92 -0.07 11.57 3.57
C LEU A 92 -0.79 12.67 4.34
N LEU A 93 -2.12 12.80 4.15
CA LEU A 93 -2.94 13.78 4.89
C LEU A 93 -2.83 13.55 6.40
N ASP A 94 -2.97 12.31 6.86
CA ASP A 94 -2.82 11.95 8.27
C ASP A 94 -1.41 12.26 8.80
N THR A 95 -0.38 12.03 7.98
CA THR A 95 1.02 12.36 8.33
C THR A 95 1.26 13.86 8.44
N LEU A 96 0.65 14.66 7.56
CA LEU A 96 0.75 16.12 7.60
C LEU A 96 0.05 16.72 8.83
N LEU A 97 -1.09 16.13 9.22
CA LEU A 97 -1.83 16.58 10.41
C LEU A 97 -1.17 16.19 11.72
N SER A 98 -0.48 15.07 11.74
CA SER A 98 0.16 14.53 12.93
C SER A 98 1.49 13.86 12.56
N PRO A 99 2.55 14.64 12.34
CA PRO A 99 3.83 14.11 11.90
C PRO A 99 4.47 13.22 12.98
N GLY A 100 5.07 12.11 12.52
CA GLY A 100 5.81 11.18 13.37
C GLY A 100 6.76 10.34 12.52
N VAL A 101 7.88 9.89 13.11
CA VAL A 101 8.92 9.17 12.37
C VAL A 101 8.34 7.94 11.64
N VAL A 102 7.55 7.13 12.32
CA VAL A 102 6.94 5.92 11.74
C VAL A 102 5.98 6.29 10.59
N ARG A 103 5.21 7.37 10.74
CA ARG A 103 4.29 7.84 9.68
C ARG A 103 5.04 8.32 8.46
N ILE A 104 6.14 9.08 8.64
CA ILE A 104 6.99 9.52 7.53
C ILE A 104 7.59 8.32 6.81
N LEU A 105 8.08 7.31 7.53
CA LEU A 105 8.61 6.08 6.95
C LEU A 105 7.56 5.34 6.12
N PHE A 106 6.36 5.14 6.67
CA PHE A 106 5.28 4.46 5.95
C PHE A 106 4.78 5.28 4.76
N THR A 107 4.74 6.62 4.86
CA THR A 107 4.42 7.49 3.72
C THR A 107 5.44 7.31 2.59
N ALA A 108 6.74 7.24 2.90
CA ALA A 108 7.78 7.01 1.91
C ALA A 108 7.66 5.63 1.23
N LEU A 109 7.34 4.59 2.00
CA LEU A 109 7.13 3.25 1.47
C LEU A 109 5.86 3.16 0.59
N LEU A 110 4.76 3.81 1.01
CA LEU A 110 3.54 3.90 0.21
C LEU A 110 3.75 4.72 -1.08
N LEU A 111 4.60 5.75 -1.06
CA LEU A 111 4.99 6.50 -2.25
C LEU A 111 5.77 5.61 -3.23
N SER A 112 6.71 4.80 -2.74
CA SER A 112 7.43 3.83 -3.55
C SER A 112 6.50 2.82 -4.20
N ASN A 113 5.51 2.34 -3.45
CA ASN A 113 4.48 1.44 -3.95
C ASN A 113 3.59 2.11 -5.03
N LEU A 114 3.15 3.35 -4.80
CA LEU A 114 2.40 4.13 -5.79
C LEU A 114 3.19 4.28 -7.08
N ARG A 115 4.49 4.60 -6.99
CA ARG A 115 5.38 4.68 -8.15
C ARG A 115 5.42 3.35 -8.91
N ALA A 116 5.56 2.22 -8.20
CA ALA A 116 5.61 0.88 -8.80
C ALA A 116 4.34 0.54 -9.56
N THR A 117 3.17 0.78 -8.96
CA THR A 117 1.89 0.53 -9.62
C THR A 117 1.68 1.44 -10.84
N TRP A 118 2.20 2.67 -10.80
CA TRP A 118 2.12 3.60 -11.93
C TRP A 118 3.01 3.18 -13.08
N VAL A 119 4.26 2.80 -12.81
CA VAL A 119 5.20 2.27 -13.81
C VAL A 119 4.64 1.01 -14.46
N ALA A 120 4.16 0.06 -13.64
CA ALA A 120 3.57 -1.20 -14.13
C ALA A 120 2.33 -0.98 -15.02
N SER A 121 1.57 0.10 -14.80
CA SER A 121 0.39 0.40 -15.60
C SER A 121 0.70 0.77 -17.06
N GLY A 122 1.95 1.14 -17.35
CA GLY A 122 2.44 1.43 -18.71
C GLY A 122 2.99 0.19 -19.46
N TRP A 123 3.11 -0.95 -18.77
CA TRP A 123 3.64 -2.16 -19.41
C TRP A 123 2.59 -2.89 -20.23
N GLN A 124 3.03 -3.48 -21.34
CA GLN A 124 2.14 -4.30 -22.17
C GLN A 124 1.90 -5.67 -21.47
N PRO A 125 0.67 -6.18 -21.50
CA PRO A 125 0.38 -7.53 -21.03
C PRO A 125 1.21 -8.54 -21.84
N GLY A 126 2.06 -9.32 -21.16
CA GLY A 126 2.91 -10.33 -21.81
C GLY A 126 4.40 -9.99 -21.90
N SER A 127 4.84 -8.76 -21.60
CA SER A 127 6.27 -8.42 -21.51
C SER A 127 6.94 -8.92 -20.22
N ASP A 128 6.17 -9.48 -19.31
CA ASP A 128 6.57 -9.89 -17.96
C ASP A 128 7.23 -11.28 -17.86
N ILE A 129 7.62 -11.89 -19.00
CA ILE A 129 8.23 -13.22 -19.00
C ILE A 129 9.75 -13.12 -18.82
N SER A 130 10.21 -12.40 -17.82
CA SER A 130 11.53 -12.63 -17.30
C SER A 130 11.41 -13.60 -16.12
N VAL A 131 11.70 -14.87 -16.35
CA VAL A 131 11.91 -15.87 -15.29
C VAL A 131 13.14 -15.45 -14.53
N LEU A 132 12.97 -14.54 -13.58
CA LEU A 132 14.03 -14.21 -12.64
C LEU A 132 14.06 -15.28 -11.54
N PRO A 133 15.24 -15.68 -11.11
CA PRO A 133 15.34 -16.59 -9.98
C PRO A 133 14.64 -15.98 -8.76
N PRO A 134 13.94 -16.80 -7.95
CA PRO A 134 13.27 -16.34 -6.75
C PRO A 134 14.24 -15.58 -5.86
N ARG A 135 13.80 -14.49 -5.25
CA ARG A 135 14.62 -13.76 -4.28
C ARG A 135 14.89 -14.68 -3.08
N LEU A 136 16.13 -14.70 -2.62
CA LEU A 136 16.58 -15.51 -1.47
C LEU A 136 15.80 -15.28 -0.16
N ASN A 137 14.92 -14.29 -0.14
CA ASN A 137 14.05 -13.94 0.99
C ASN A 137 12.56 -14.18 0.67
N GLU A 138 12.22 -15.29 0.02
CA GLU A 138 10.85 -15.82 0.06
C GLU A 138 10.54 -16.28 1.48
N THR A 139 10.30 -15.29 2.32
CA THR A 139 10.04 -15.45 3.74
C THR A 139 8.55 -15.63 3.98
N LEU A 140 8.19 -15.82 5.23
CA LEU A 140 6.84 -15.93 5.77
C LEU A 140 5.79 -14.98 5.14
N PHE A 141 6.22 -13.83 4.62
CA PHE A 141 5.35 -12.86 3.93
C PHE A 141 4.70 -13.41 2.66
N ASP A 142 5.38 -14.27 1.88
CA ASP A 142 4.79 -14.87 0.68
C ASP A 142 3.72 -15.90 1.03
N LYS A 143 3.92 -16.67 2.11
CA LYS A 143 2.91 -17.59 2.62
C LYS A 143 1.66 -16.86 3.12
N PHE A 144 1.81 -15.72 3.76
CA PHE A 144 0.68 -14.87 4.19
C PHE A 144 0.03 -14.12 3.02
N ARG A 145 0.76 -13.86 1.94
CA ARG A 145 0.22 -13.27 0.71
C ARG A 145 -0.89 -14.12 0.11
N ASP A 146 -0.72 -15.43 0.12
CA ASP A 146 -1.66 -16.39 -0.47
C ASP A 146 -2.92 -16.61 0.36
N MET A 147 -2.94 -16.16 1.63
CA MET A 147 -4.13 -16.26 2.49
C MET A 147 -5.26 -15.32 2.11
N VAL A 148 -4.97 -14.23 1.37
CA VAL A 148 -6.02 -13.30 0.94
C VAL A 148 -6.60 -13.77 -0.38
N PRO A 149 -7.90 -14.05 -0.47
CA PRO A 149 -8.51 -14.58 -1.68
C PRO A 149 -8.42 -13.58 -2.83
N MET A 150 -7.72 -13.95 -3.90
CA MET A 150 -7.57 -13.14 -5.13
C MET A 150 -8.92 -12.80 -5.78
N TRP A 151 -9.96 -13.62 -5.56
CA TRP A 151 -11.31 -13.41 -6.10
C TRP A 151 -12.04 -12.23 -5.46
N LEU A 152 -11.54 -11.69 -4.36
CA LEU A 152 -12.21 -10.64 -3.60
C LEU A 152 -12.17 -9.30 -4.35
N TRP A 153 -10.99 -8.89 -4.85
CA TRP A 153 -10.79 -7.56 -5.44
C TRP A 153 -11.70 -7.27 -6.65
N PRO A 154 -11.85 -8.14 -7.65
CA PRO A 154 -12.73 -7.86 -8.78
C PRO A 154 -14.18 -7.56 -8.40
N LYS A 155 -14.65 -8.16 -7.29
CA LYS A 155 -16.04 -8.02 -6.81
C LYS A 155 -16.24 -6.75 -6.00
N ILE A 156 -15.27 -6.36 -5.19
CA ILE A 156 -15.40 -5.25 -4.25
C ILE A 156 -14.81 -3.93 -4.75
N ARG A 157 -14.06 -3.93 -5.86
CA ARG A 157 -13.36 -2.74 -6.35
C ARG A 157 -14.26 -1.52 -6.55
N VAL A 158 -15.46 -1.71 -7.10
CA VAL A 158 -16.41 -0.62 -7.34
C VAL A 158 -16.91 -0.06 -6.01
N PHE A 159 -17.32 -0.93 -5.09
CA PHE A 159 -17.71 -0.54 -3.73
C PHE A 159 -16.58 0.22 -3.04
N TYR A 160 -15.35 -0.30 -3.12
CA TYR A 160 -14.19 0.34 -2.52
C TYR A 160 -13.98 1.75 -3.06
N TYR A 161 -14.04 1.96 -4.38
CA TYR A 161 -13.81 3.30 -4.96
C TYR A 161 -14.89 4.30 -4.54
N VAL A 162 -16.16 3.92 -4.60
CA VAL A 162 -17.26 4.79 -4.17
C VAL A 162 -17.12 5.15 -2.69
N PHE A 163 -16.90 4.13 -1.85
CA PHE A 163 -16.70 4.32 -0.42
C PHE A 163 -15.48 5.20 -0.12
N SER A 164 -14.34 4.94 -0.78
CA SER A 164 -13.08 5.65 -0.52
C SER A 164 -13.13 7.10 -0.97
N ILE A 165 -13.76 7.40 -2.10
CA ILE A 165 -13.93 8.79 -2.55
C ILE A 165 -14.77 9.55 -1.53
N ALA A 166 -15.91 8.99 -1.10
CA ALA A 166 -16.75 9.60 -0.08
C ALA A 166 -15.99 9.80 1.25
N PHE A 167 -15.21 8.79 1.67
CA PHE A 167 -14.41 8.83 2.89
C PHE A 167 -13.32 9.92 2.83
N VAL A 168 -12.58 10.01 1.72
CA VAL A 168 -11.53 11.04 1.53
C VAL A 168 -12.13 12.44 1.47
N LEU A 169 -13.25 12.63 0.78
CA LEU A 169 -13.95 13.92 0.74
C LEU A 169 -14.41 14.35 2.13
N LEU A 170 -14.92 13.42 2.92
CA LEU A 170 -15.38 13.67 4.29
C LEU A 170 -14.22 14.01 5.21
N ALA A 171 -13.09 13.32 5.07
CA ALA A 171 -11.86 13.62 5.81
C ALA A 171 -11.29 15.00 5.42
N ALA A 172 -11.22 15.31 4.12
CA ALA A 172 -10.76 16.61 3.63
C ALA A 172 -11.66 17.75 4.13
N PHE A 173 -12.99 17.55 4.11
CA PHE A 173 -13.95 18.51 4.68
C PHE A 173 -13.69 18.72 6.17
N GLY A 174 -13.49 17.64 6.94
CA GLY A 174 -13.16 17.73 8.36
C GLY A 174 -11.88 18.55 8.63
N VAL A 175 -10.85 18.36 7.80
CA VAL A 175 -9.60 19.14 7.89
C VAL A 175 -9.84 20.61 7.58
N ILE A 176 -10.60 20.94 6.53
CA ILE A 176 -10.94 22.31 6.18
C ILE A 176 -11.70 22.98 7.32
N MET A 177 -12.68 22.32 7.91
CA MET A 177 -13.44 22.84 9.06
C MET A 177 -12.54 23.08 10.26
N LEU A 178 -11.57 22.21 10.52
CA LEU A 178 -10.59 22.39 11.57
C LEU A 178 -9.70 23.61 11.32
N LEU A 179 -9.20 23.79 10.10
CA LEU A 179 -8.34 24.92 9.71
C LEU A 179 -9.08 26.25 9.76
N LEU A 180 -10.35 26.27 9.39
CA LEU A 180 -11.20 27.47 9.47
C LEU A 180 -11.63 27.81 10.91
N GLY A 181 -11.27 26.98 11.89
CA GLY A 181 -11.65 27.18 13.29
C GLY A 181 -13.13 26.91 13.60
N LEU A 182 -13.90 26.39 12.63
CA LEU A 182 -15.31 26.07 12.77
C LEU A 182 -15.54 24.75 13.51
N GLY A 183 -14.48 23.96 13.73
CA GLY A 183 -14.50 22.71 14.47
C GLY A 183 -14.28 22.82 15.99
N LYS A 184 -14.24 24.04 16.53
CA LYS A 184 -14.12 24.22 17.99
C LYS A 184 -15.47 23.91 18.62
N VAL A 185 -15.59 22.73 19.24
CA VAL A 185 -16.68 22.44 20.17
C VAL A 185 -16.52 23.43 21.33
N PRO A 186 -17.55 24.25 21.64
CA PRO A 186 -17.51 25.09 22.81
C PRO A 186 -17.31 24.20 24.05
N ALA A 187 -16.34 24.59 24.90
CA ALA A 187 -15.99 23.87 26.11
C ALA A 187 -17.11 23.90 27.14
#